data_38150fab83061f3699d600c08329b7fd
#
_entry.id   38150fab83061f3699d600c08329b7fd
#
_cell.length_a   1.000
_cell.length_b   1.000
_cell.length_c   1.000
_cell.angle_alpha   90.00
_cell.angle_beta   90.00
_cell.angle_gamma   90.00
#
_symmetry.space_group_name_H-M   'P 1'
#
loop_
_entity.id
_entity.type
_entity.pdbx_description
1 polymer ?
#
loop_
_entity_poly.entity_id
_entity_poly.type
_entity_poly.pdbx_seq_one_letter_code
_entity_poly.pdbx_strand_id
1 'polypeptide(L)'
;MSKTAHDIDAIISQDYQHGFVTDIESDTIPPGLNEDIIRMISAKKNEPEFMLEWRLQAYRHWLTMKEPTWSSVQYPPIDLQALTYYSAPKSKKDGPKSLDEVDPELLATYEKLGIPLHEQKMLAGVAVDAVFDSVSVATTFKEKLAEHGVIFCPISEAMQSYPDLVKQYLGTVVPY
;
A
#
# COMPACT_ATOMS: atom_id res chain seq x y z
N MET A 1 -37.91 8.32 -18.75
CA MET A 1 -36.54 8.07 -18.22
C MET A 1 -36.69 7.31 -16.92
N SER A 2 -35.99 6.22 -16.76
CA SER A 2 -36.12 5.32 -15.61
C SER A 2 -35.60 5.99 -14.35
N LYS A 3 -36.24 5.78 -13.19
CA LYS A 3 -35.78 6.24 -11.87
C LYS A 3 -34.29 5.89 -11.63
N THR A 4 -33.84 4.74 -12.13
CA THR A 4 -32.46 4.22 -12.01
C THR A 4 -31.42 5.10 -12.68
N ALA A 5 -31.70 5.76 -13.80
CA ALA A 5 -30.72 6.64 -14.46
C ALA A 5 -30.56 7.96 -13.69
N HIS A 6 -31.61 8.45 -13.07
CA HIS A 6 -31.56 9.68 -12.25
C HIS A 6 -30.81 9.45 -10.92
N ASP A 7 -30.97 8.26 -10.36
CA ASP A 7 -30.25 7.87 -9.13
C ASP A 7 -28.75 7.68 -9.39
N ILE A 8 -28.37 7.16 -10.57
CA ILE A 8 -26.96 7.00 -10.96
C ILE A 8 -26.32 8.38 -11.22
N ASP A 9 -27.00 9.29 -11.94
CA ASP A 9 -26.50 10.64 -12.17
C ASP A 9 -26.34 11.43 -10.86
N ALA A 10 -27.24 11.22 -9.89
CA ALA A 10 -27.16 11.83 -8.58
C ALA A 10 -25.96 11.30 -7.75
N ILE A 11 -25.62 10.01 -7.89
CA ILE A 11 -24.46 9.40 -7.23
C ILE A 11 -23.16 9.89 -7.88
N ILE A 12 -23.11 10.00 -9.20
CA ILE A 12 -21.93 10.46 -9.94
C ILE A 12 -21.66 11.95 -9.73
N SER A 13 -22.72 12.76 -9.53
CA SER A 13 -22.61 14.20 -9.31
C SER A 13 -22.43 14.60 -7.85
N GLN A 14 -22.50 13.66 -6.91
CA GLN A 14 -22.14 13.94 -5.52
C GLN A 14 -20.65 14.22 -5.44
N ASP A 15 -20.29 15.41 -5.00
CA ASP A 15 -18.94 15.67 -4.54
C ASP A 15 -18.54 14.59 -3.54
N TYR A 16 -17.34 14.01 -3.70
CA TYR A 16 -16.80 12.99 -2.84
C TYR A 16 -16.80 13.49 -1.39
N GLN A 17 -17.81 13.07 -0.62
CA GLN A 17 -18.07 13.58 0.74
C GLN A 17 -16.94 13.26 1.74
N HIS A 18 -16.09 12.31 1.38
CA HIS A 18 -14.95 11.88 2.17
C HIS A 18 -13.62 12.40 1.59
N GLY A 19 -13.64 13.33 0.64
CA GLY A 19 -12.45 14.00 0.16
C GLY A 19 -11.72 14.56 1.36
N PHE A 20 -10.58 13.95 1.71
CA PHE A 20 -9.87 14.32 2.90
C PHE A 20 -8.47 14.79 2.54
N VAL A 21 -8.11 15.89 3.16
CA VAL A 21 -6.73 16.30 3.30
C VAL A 21 -6.33 15.88 4.71
N THR A 22 -5.31 15.06 4.85
CA THR A 22 -4.73 14.76 6.15
C THR A 22 -3.63 15.77 6.44
N ASP A 23 -3.61 16.31 7.64
CA ASP A 23 -2.52 17.15 8.12
C ASP A 23 -1.30 16.33 8.59
N ILE A 24 -1.31 15.01 8.29
CA ILE A 24 -0.22 14.11 8.65
C ILE A 24 1.01 14.46 7.80
N GLU A 25 2.08 14.90 8.47
CA GLU A 25 3.35 15.13 7.79
C GLU A 25 3.87 13.83 7.16
N SER A 26 4.12 13.88 5.86
CA SER A 26 4.63 12.73 5.10
C SER A 26 6.07 12.98 4.64
N ASP A 27 6.87 11.91 4.71
CA ASP A 27 8.17 11.84 4.05
C ASP A 27 7.95 11.35 2.61
N THR A 28 8.10 12.25 1.65
CA THR A 28 7.92 11.97 0.22
C THR A 28 9.24 12.02 -0.52
N ILE A 29 9.33 11.29 -1.62
CA ILE A 29 10.46 11.37 -2.57
C ILE A 29 10.08 12.27 -3.75
N PRO A 30 11.05 12.76 -4.53
CA PRO A 30 10.77 13.52 -5.75
C PRO A 30 9.88 12.74 -6.72
N PRO A 31 9.05 13.42 -7.54
CA PRO A 31 8.25 12.79 -8.57
C PRO A 31 9.13 12.17 -9.67
N GLY A 32 8.52 11.28 -10.45
CA GLY A 32 9.15 10.56 -11.53
C GLY A 32 9.62 9.16 -11.13
N LEU A 33 9.79 8.30 -12.12
CA LEU A 33 10.26 6.94 -11.95
C LEU A 33 11.51 6.70 -12.81
N ASN A 34 12.60 6.33 -12.15
CA ASN A 34 13.87 5.94 -12.75
C ASN A 34 14.63 5.01 -11.79
N GLU A 35 15.78 4.50 -12.18
CA GLU A 35 16.57 3.60 -11.34
C GLU A 35 17.02 4.25 -10.02
N ASP A 36 17.31 5.56 -9.99
CA ASP A 36 17.73 6.25 -8.78
C ASP A 36 16.58 6.37 -7.77
N ILE A 37 15.38 6.66 -8.24
CA ILE A 37 14.17 6.65 -7.40
C ILE A 37 13.93 5.25 -6.83
N ILE A 38 14.09 4.20 -7.63
CA ILE A 38 13.92 2.81 -7.18
C ILE A 38 14.97 2.48 -6.08
N ARG A 39 16.22 2.87 -6.27
CA ARG A 39 17.28 2.70 -5.26
C ARG A 39 16.96 3.48 -3.99
N MET A 40 16.46 4.69 -4.11
CA MET A 40 16.05 5.51 -2.98
C MET A 40 14.91 4.88 -2.19
N ILE A 41 13.88 4.36 -2.87
CA ILE A 41 12.76 3.63 -2.22
C ILE A 41 13.29 2.39 -1.49
N SER A 42 14.12 1.59 -2.15
CA SER A 42 14.70 0.39 -1.59
C SER A 42 15.54 0.70 -0.34
N ALA A 43 16.35 1.77 -0.40
CA ALA A 43 17.13 2.24 0.74
C ALA A 43 16.25 2.70 1.92
N LYS A 44 15.18 3.50 1.64
CA LYS A 44 14.23 3.94 2.67
C LYS A 44 13.51 2.78 3.35
N LYS A 45 13.21 1.72 2.60
CA LYS A 45 12.58 0.49 3.10
C LYS A 45 13.59 -0.49 3.71
N ASN A 46 14.88 -0.16 3.67
CA ASN A 46 15.97 -1.04 4.13
C ASN A 46 15.87 -2.45 3.49
N GLU A 47 15.59 -2.50 2.20
CA GLU A 47 15.41 -3.75 1.48
C GLU A 47 16.76 -4.47 1.24
N PRO A 48 16.80 -5.80 1.29
CA PRO A 48 17.99 -6.56 0.94
C PRO A 48 18.30 -6.44 -0.56
N GLU A 49 19.59 -6.60 -0.93
CA GLU A 49 20.09 -6.40 -2.29
C GLU A 49 19.30 -7.19 -3.35
N PHE A 50 18.92 -8.43 -3.06
CA PHE A 50 18.16 -9.23 -4.02
C PHE A 50 16.81 -8.60 -4.41
N MET A 51 16.20 -7.85 -3.48
CA MET A 51 14.93 -7.16 -3.74
C MET A 51 15.14 -5.92 -4.61
N LEU A 52 16.21 -5.18 -4.37
CA LEU A 52 16.61 -4.07 -5.21
C LEU A 52 16.88 -4.54 -6.65
N GLU A 53 17.64 -5.61 -6.82
CA GLU A 53 17.92 -6.21 -8.12
C GLU A 53 16.62 -6.62 -8.84
N TRP A 54 15.70 -7.28 -8.12
CA TRP A 54 14.41 -7.67 -8.66
C TRP A 54 13.59 -6.45 -9.12
N ARG A 55 13.55 -5.37 -8.33
CA ARG A 55 12.87 -4.11 -8.70
C ARG A 55 13.47 -3.46 -9.94
N LEU A 56 14.78 -3.44 -10.04
CA LEU A 56 15.47 -2.87 -11.21
C LEU A 56 15.20 -3.69 -12.47
N GLN A 57 15.14 -5.01 -12.37
CA GLN A 57 14.74 -5.88 -13.47
C GLN A 57 13.29 -5.64 -13.88
N ALA A 58 12.38 -5.55 -12.90
CA ALA A 58 10.98 -5.22 -13.14
C ALA A 58 10.82 -3.88 -13.84
N TYR A 59 11.54 -2.85 -13.41
CA TYR A 59 11.53 -1.54 -14.04
C TYR A 59 12.01 -1.57 -15.50
N ARG A 60 13.11 -2.25 -15.76
CA ARG A 60 13.65 -2.40 -17.13
C ARG A 60 12.69 -3.16 -18.04
N HIS A 61 12.03 -4.19 -17.50
CA HIS A 61 10.99 -4.91 -18.22
C HIS A 61 9.80 -3.99 -18.50
N TRP A 62 9.32 -3.26 -17.49
CA TRP A 62 8.22 -2.31 -17.64
C TRP A 62 8.49 -1.26 -18.74
N LEU A 63 9.71 -0.76 -18.89
CA LEU A 63 10.07 0.17 -19.97
C LEU A 63 9.88 -0.42 -21.38
N THR A 64 9.84 -1.74 -21.51
CA THR A 64 9.60 -2.42 -22.79
C THR A 64 8.13 -2.68 -23.06
N MET A 65 7.28 -2.57 -22.04
CA MET A 65 5.85 -2.85 -22.15
C MET A 65 5.11 -1.74 -22.89
N LYS A 66 4.01 -2.12 -23.50
CA LYS A 66 3.06 -1.17 -24.10
C LYS A 66 1.73 -1.29 -23.37
N GLU A 67 1.10 -0.17 -23.17
CA GLU A 67 -0.23 -0.13 -22.57
C GLU A 67 -1.23 -0.91 -23.44
N PRO A 68 -2.06 -1.79 -22.84
CA PRO A 68 -3.07 -2.54 -23.56
C PRO A 68 -4.11 -1.62 -24.20
N THR A 69 -4.47 -1.88 -25.45
CA THR A 69 -5.47 -1.09 -26.19
C THR A 69 -6.77 -1.85 -26.44
N TRP A 70 -6.92 -3.04 -25.87
CA TRP A 70 -8.11 -3.88 -26.05
C TRP A 70 -9.31 -3.47 -25.20
N SER A 71 -9.08 -2.65 -24.17
CA SER A 71 -10.15 -2.14 -23.29
C SER A 71 -11.01 -1.11 -24.01
N SER A 72 -12.31 -1.15 -23.77
CA SER A 72 -13.25 -0.12 -24.25
C SER A 72 -13.25 1.16 -23.39
N VAL A 73 -12.55 1.14 -22.27
CA VAL A 73 -12.40 2.33 -21.40
C VAL A 73 -11.44 3.31 -22.06
N GLN A 74 -11.85 4.56 -22.15
CA GLN A 74 -11.02 5.65 -22.65
C GLN A 74 -10.70 6.62 -21.50
N TYR A 75 -9.44 6.92 -21.32
CA TYR A 75 -8.95 7.88 -20.35
C TYR A 75 -7.80 8.70 -20.95
N PRO A 76 -7.57 9.94 -20.46
CA PRO A 76 -6.44 10.73 -20.92
C PRO A 76 -5.11 10.05 -20.55
N PRO A 77 -4.05 10.23 -21.36
CA PRO A 77 -2.73 9.69 -21.03
C PRO A 77 -2.29 10.14 -19.63
N ILE A 78 -1.77 9.20 -18.86
CA ILE A 78 -1.23 9.46 -17.52
C ILE A 78 0.23 9.84 -17.63
N ASP A 79 0.61 11.01 -17.13
CA ASP A 79 2.02 11.39 -17.01
C ASP A 79 2.65 10.69 -15.79
N LEU A 80 3.26 9.54 -16.06
CA LEU A 80 3.92 8.73 -15.03
C LEU A 80 5.14 9.42 -14.42
N GLN A 81 5.72 10.43 -15.08
CA GLN A 81 6.84 11.18 -14.52
C GLN A 81 6.41 12.32 -13.58
N ALA A 82 5.14 12.70 -13.61
CA ALA A 82 4.57 13.66 -12.66
C ALA A 82 4.15 13.02 -11.33
N LEU A 83 4.14 11.69 -11.23
CA LEU A 83 3.68 10.97 -10.04
C LEU A 83 4.81 10.80 -9.01
N THR A 84 4.42 10.83 -7.72
CA THR A 84 5.29 10.46 -6.60
C THR A 84 5.06 8.98 -6.27
N TYR A 85 6.13 8.20 -6.22
CA TYR A 85 6.06 6.72 -6.08
C TYR A 85 6.29 6.23 -4.65
N TYR A 86 6.56 7.12 -3.71
CA TYR A 86 6.71 6.77 -2.30
C TYR A 86 6.28 7.95 -1.43
N SER A 87 5.44 7.65 -0.45
CA SER A 87 5.07 8.52 0.64
C SER A 87 4.93 7.68 1.91
N ALA A 88 5.35 8.19 3.03
CA ALA A 88 5.19 7.54 4.32
C ALA A 88 4.93 8.61 5.39
N PRO A 89 4.06 8.35 6.39
CA PRO A 89 3.92 9.25 7.52
C PRO A 89 5.26 9.35 8.26
N LYS A 90 5.62 10.53 8.74
CA LYS A 90 6.77 10.75 9.62
C LYS A 90 6.48 10.12 10.99
N SER A 91 6.50 8.80 11.07
CA SER A 91 6.25 8.07 12.31
C SER A 91 7.51 7.87 13.14
N LYS A 92 7.33 7.66 14.44
CA LYS A 92 8.40 7.25 15.36
C LYS A 92 9.04 5.94 14.85
N LYS A 93 10.33 5.77 15.07
CA LYS A 93 11.17 4.66 14.56
C LYS A 93 10.67 3.24 14.89
N ASP A 94 9.82 3.10 15.89
CA ASP A 94 9.21 1.82 16.26
C ASP A 94 7.73 1.92 15.91
N GLY A 95 7.30 1.23 14.84
CA GLY A 95 5.89 1.18 14.46
C GLY A 95 5.01 0.64 15.60
N PRO A 96 3.75 1.06 15.70
CA PRO A 96 2.84 0.61 16.75
C PRO A 96 2.63 -0.90 16.66
N LYS A 97 2.72 -1.56 17.82
CA LYS A 97 2.51 -3.01 17.96
C LYS A 97 1.03 -3.38 18.05
N SER A 98 0.18 -2.40 18.28
CA SER A 98 -1.28 -2.58 18.34
C SER A 98 -1.99 -1.34 17.79
N LEU A 99 -3.28 -1.49 17.44
CA LEU A 99 -4.13 -0.36 17.03
C LEU A 99 -4.28 0.72 18.11
N ASP A 100 -4.08 0.37 19.38
CA ASP A 100 -4.17 1.32 20.49
C ASP A 100 -2.96 2.26 20.58
N GLU A 101 -1.85 1.90 19.91
CA GLU A 101 -0.62 2.68 19.84
C GLU A 101 -0.54 3.54 18.57
N VAL A 102 -1.49 3.37 17.66
CA VAL A 102 -1.57 4.13 16.40
C VAL A 102 -1.97 5.56 16.70
N ASP A 103 -1.39 6.51 15.96
CA ASP A 103 -1.71 7.93 16.06
C ASP A 103 -3.23 8.16 15.96
N PRO A 104 -3.86 8.88 16.90
CA PRO A 104 -5.29 9.16 16.88
C PRO A 104 -5.78 9.85 15.58
N GLU A 105 -4.97 10.70 14.97
CA GLU A 105 -5.32 11.36 13.70
C GLU A 105 -5.38 10.35 12.56
N LEU A 106 -4.48 9.36 12.57
CA LEU A 106 -4.47 8.29 11.61
C LEU A 106 -5.69 7.37 11.78
N LEU A 107 -6.04 7.03 13.03
CA LEU A 107 -7.26 6.28 13.33
C LEU A 107 -8.52 7.03 12.89
N ALA A 108 -8.60 8.33 13.16
CA ALA A 108 -9.71 9.18 12.72
C ALA A 108 -9.80 9.24 11.18
N THR A 109 -8.68 9.18 10.48
CA THR A 109 -8.64 9.10 9.02
C THR A 109 -9.22 7.79 8.51
N TYR A 110 -8.86 6.66 9.10
CA TYR A 110 -9.46 5.36 8.76
C TYR A 110 -10.96 5.32 9.03
N GLU A 111 -11.42 5.94 10.13
CA GLU A 111 -12.84 6.04 10.46
C GLU A 111 -13.60 6.88 9.42
N LYS A 112 -13.05 8.03 9.02
CA LYS A 112 -13.62 8.87 7.94
C LYS A 112 -13.74 8.12 6.60
N LEU A 113 -12.81 7.22 6.33
CA LEU A 113 -12.81 6.38 5.13
C LEU A 113 -13.80 5.20 5.24
N GLY A 114 -14.47 5.04 6.37
CA GLY A 114 -15.36 3.91 6.61
C GLY A 114 -14.61 2.58 6.75
N ILE A 115 -13.33 2.60 7.12
CA ILE A 115 -12.55 1.40 7.37
C ILE A 115 -12.81 0.95 8.81
N PRO A 116 -13.52 -0.17 9.04
CA PRO A 116 -14.04 -0.55 10.36
C PRO A 116 -12.94 -1.16 11.24
N LEU A 117 -11.94 -0.39 11.64
CA LEU A 117 -10.86 -0.87 12.51
C LEU A 117 -11.37 -1.34 13.89
N HIS A 118 -12.46 -0.74 14.37
CA HIS A 118 -13.07 -1.13 15.64
C HIS A 118 -13.87 -2.43 15.56
N GLU A 119 -14.54 -2.69 14.44
CA GLU A 119 -15.25 -3.96 14.22
C GLU A 119 -14.29 -5.15 14.19
N GLN A 120 -13.06 -4.95 13.76
CA GLN A 120 -12.03 -5.98 13.73
C GLN A 120 -11.56 -6.41 15.12
N LYS A 121 -11.61 -5.52 16.13
CA LYS A 121 -11.43 -5.90 17.55
C LYS A 121 -12.58 -6.78 18.06
N MET A 122 -13.77 -6.59 17.53
CA MET A 122 -14.98 -7.33 17.96
C MET A 122 -15.14 -8.66 17.20
N LEU A 123 -14.68 -8.76 15.98
CA LEU A 123 -14.57 -10.01 15.22
C LEU A 123 -13.33 -10.78 15.70
N ALA A 124 -13.44 -11.38 16.89
CA ALA A 124 -12.37 -12.13 17.51
C ALA A 124 -11.75 -13.16 16.53
N GLY A 125 -10.51 -12.93 16.12
CA GLY A 125 -9.74 -13.85 15.31
C GLY A 125 -9.46 -13.44 13.86
N VAL A 126 -9.83 -12.25 13.41
CA VAL A 126 -9.45 -11.73 12.10
C VAL A 126 -8.09 -11.04 12.18
N ALA A 127 -7.12 -11.51 11.38
CA ALA A 127 -5.83 -10.87 11.24
C ALA A 127 -5.91 -9.76 10.20
N VAL A 128 -5.39 -8.58 10.53
CA VAL A 128 -5.42 -7.39 9.69
C VAL A 128 -4.06 -6.72 9.66
N ASP A 129 -3.67 -6.26 8.48
CA ASP A 129 -2.57 -5.35 8.29
C ASP A 129 -3.12 -4.01 7.78
N ALA A 130 -2.91 -2.95 8.55
CA ALA A 130 -3.32 -1.60 8.21
C ALA A 130 -2.17 -0.87 7.52
N VAL A 131 -2.42 -0.36 6.33
CA VAL A 131 -1.43 0.33 5.51
C VAL A 131 -1.83 1.79 5.34
N PHE A 132 -0.87 2.69 5.49
CA PHE A 132 -1.01 4.09 5.14
C PHE A 132 0.10 4.49 4.18
N ASP A 133 -0.28 5.04 3.02
CA ASP A 133 0.65 5.33 1.91
C ASP A 133 1.46 4.08 1.52
N SER A 134 2.77 4.17 1.61
CA SER A 134 3.69 3.12 1.18
C SER A 134 4.15 2.20 2.31
N VAL A 135 3.60 2.33 3.52
CA VAL A 135 4.07 1.59 4.71
C VAL A 135 2.93 0.94 5.48
N SER A 136 3.21 -0.22 6.06
CA SER A 136 2.35 -0.84 7.07
C SER A 136 2.50 -0.06 8.38
N VAL A 137 1.37 0.29 9.00
CA VAL A 137 1.32 1.05 10.25
C VAL A 137 0.88 0.20 11.44
N ALA A 138 0.16 -0.89 11.22
CA ALA A 138 -0.22 -1.82 12.29
C ALA A 138 -0.56 -3.20 11.72
N THR A 139 -0.09 -4.26 12.39
CA THR A 139 -0.44 -5.66 12.10
C THR A 139 -1.00 -6.30 13.36
N THR A 140 -2.19 -6.90 13.29
CA THR A 140 -2.87 -7.51 14.43
C THR A 140 -2.71 -9.04 14.44
N PHE A 141 -2.86 -9.66 15.61
CA PHE A 141 -2.85 -11.12 15.81
C PHE A 141 -1.58 -11.86 15.33
N LYS A 142 -0.52 -11.17 15.05
CA LYS A 142 0.75 -11.73 14.56
C LYS A 142 1.29 -12.84 15.46
N GLU A 143 1.39 -12.58 16.77
CA GLU A 143 1.91 -13.52 17.77
C GLU A 143 1.04 -14.77 17.89
N LYS A 144 -0.28 -14.58 17.95
CA LYS A 144 -1.23 -15.68 18.04
C LYS A 144 -1.22 -16.59 16.81
N LEU A 145 -1.03 -16.03 15.63
CA LEU A 145 -0.88 -16.80 14.39
C LEU A 145 0.45 -17.56 14.36
N ALA A 146 1.52 -16.94 14.88
CA ALA A 146 2.83 -17.58 14.97
C ALA A 146 2.83 -18.83 15.87
N GLU A 147 2.02 -18.86 16.95
CA GLU A 147 1.81 -20.05 17.78
C GLU A 147 1.29 -21.25 16.98
N HIS A 148 0.57 -21.01 15.89
CA HIS A 148 0.04 -22.01 14.97
C HIS A 148 0.91 -22.23 13.73
N GLY A 149 2.12 -21.67 13.70
CA GLY A 149 3.06 -21.78 12.59
C GLY A 149 2.69 -20.92 11.36
N VAL A 150 1.78 -19.97 11.50
CA VAL A 150 1.39 -19.04 10.44
C VAL A 150 2.24 -17.78 10.50
N ILE A 151 2.91 -17.46 9.40
CA ILE A 151 3.64 -16.20 9.23
C ILE A 151 2.66 -15.18 8.65
N PHE A 152 2.32 -14.14 9.43
CA PHE A 152 1.50 -13.03 9.01
C PHE A 152 2.21 -11.73 9.30
N CYS A 153 2.76 -11.10 8.27
CA CYS A 153 3.50 -9.85 8.37
C CYS A 153 3.54 -9.13 7.03
N PRO A 154 3.81 -7.82 7.01
CA PRO A 154 4.07 -7.09 5.79
C PRO A 154 5.25 -7.69 5.02
N ILE A 155 5.23 -7.57 3.68
CA ILE A 155 6.33 -8.09 2.84
C ILE A 155 7.68 -7.45 3.19
N SER A 156 7.69 -6.18 3.60
CA SER A 156 8.89 -5.48 4.05
C SER A 156 9.53 -6.14 5.28
N GLU A 157 8.72 -6.64 6.20
CA GLU A 157 9.21 -7.41 7.35
C GLU A 157 9.62 -8.83 6.94
N ALA A 158 8.83 -9.47 6.07
CA ALA A 158 9.15 -10.80 5.57
C ALA A 158 10.52 -10.84 4.86
N MET A 159 10.86 -9.80 4.12
CA MET A 159 12.17 -9.66 3.46
C MET A 159 13.35 -9.63 4.45
N GLN A 160 13.12 -9.13 5.67
CA GLN A 160 14.14 -9.07 6.71
C GLN A 160 14.19 -10.36 7.53
N SER A 161 13.03 -10.87 7.93
CA SER A 161 12.91 -11.99 8.85
C SER A 161 12.93 -13.37 8.16
N TYR A 162 12.48 -13.43 6.91
CA TYR A 162 12.32 -14.67 6.13
C TYR A 162 12.83 -14.52 4.68
N PRO A 163 14.06 -13.99 4.46
CA PRO A 163 14.55 -13.66 3.11
C PRO A 163 14.57 -14.86 2.15
N ASP A 164 14.87 -16.04 2.66
CA ASP A 164 14.93 -17.26 1.83
C ASP A 164 13.56 -17.69 1.31
N LEU A 165 12.51 -17.55 2.13
CA LEU A 165 11.14 -17.80 1.69
C LEU A 165 10.72 -16.78 0.62
N VAL A 166 11.04 -15.50 0.84
CA VAL A 166 10.72 -14.47 -0.15
C VAL A 166 11.45 -14.74 -1.46
N LYS A 167 12.74 -15.06 -1.44
CA LYS A 167 13.50 -15.42 -2.64
C LYS A 167 12.91 -16.63 -3.37
N GLN A 168 12.47 -17.62 -2.62
CA GLN A 168 11.94 -18.86 -3.17
C GLN A 168 10.62 -18.65 -3.92
N TYR A 169 9.75 -17.78 -3.43
CA TYR A 169 8.38 -17.67 -3.92
C TYR A 169 8.06 -16.38 -4.68
N LEU A 170 8.83 -15.31 -4.47
CA LEU A 170 8.59 -14.04 -5.17
C LEU A 170 8.73 -14.21 -6.69
N GLY A 171 7.71 -13.82 -7.43
CA GLY A 171 7.71 -13.85 -8.89
C GLY A 171 7.51 -15.24 -9.51
N THR A 172 7.25 -16.30 -8.71
CA THR A 172 7.07 -17.66 -9.24
C THR A 172 5.73 -17.87 -9.93
N VAL A 173 4.69 -17.14 -9.52
CA VAL A 173 3.35 -17.21 -10.10
C VAL A 173 3.08 -16.00 -11.00
N VAL A 174 3.37 -14.82 -10.49
CA VAL A 174 3.28 -13.56 -11.25
C VAL A 174 4.70 -13.00 -11.35
N PRO A 175 5.35 -13.11 -12.51
CA PRO A 175 6.68 -12.52 -12.74
C PRO A 175 6.59 -10.99 -12.74
N TYR A 176 7.75 -10.33 -12.72
CA TYR A 176 7.84 -8.88 -12.89
C TYR A 176 7.50 -8.43 -14.29
#